data_f50215060a98dc49b0d5fa5cbfc1b87a
#
_entry.id   f50215060a98dc49b0d5fa5cbfc1b87a
#
_cell.length_a   1.000
_cell.length_b   1.000
_cell.length_c   1.000
_cell.angle_alpha   90.00
_cell.angle_beta   90.00
_cell.angle_gamma   90.00
#
_symmetry.space_group_name_H-M   'P 1'
#
loop_
_entity.id
_entity.type
_entity.pdbx_description
1 polymer ?
#
loop_
_entity_poly.entity_id
_entity_poly.type
_entity_poly.pdbx_seq_one_letter_code
_entity_poly.pdbx_strand_id
1 'polypeptide(L)'
;MTIIVTGGAGFIGSNFVFHMLNKYPDYRIICLDCLTYAGNLSTLAPVMDNPNFRFVKEDITNREAVYKLFEEEKPDMVVNFAAES
;
A
#
# COMPACT_ATOMS: atom_id res chain seq x y z
N MET A 1 13.29 -1.75 -6.04
CA MET A 1 11.96 -1.92 -6.70
C MET A 1 10.90 -1.17 -5.91
N THR A 2 9.98 -0.53 -6.60
CA THR A 2 8.86 0.16 -5.98
C THR A 2 7.56 -0.58 -6.30
N ILE A 3 6.79 -0.91 -5.27
CA ILE A 3 5.56 -1.69 -5.41
C ILE A 3 4.41 -0.91 -4.77
N ILE A 4 3.32 -0.75 -5.51
CA ILE A 4 2.08 -0.20 -4.96
C ILE A 4 1.17 -1.37 -4.62
N VAL A 5 0.67 -1.38 -3.38
CA VAL A 5 -0.23 -2.41 -2.88
C VAL A 5 -1.58 -1.74 -2.61
N THR A 6 -2.60 -2.10 -3.37
CA THR A 6 -3.95 -1.60 -3.12
C THR A 6 -4.66 -2.53 -2.17
N GLY A 7 -5.40 -1.95 -1.22
CA GLY A 7 -6.06 -2.75 -0.19
C GLY A 7 -5.10 -3.26 0.88
N GLY A 8 -3.94 -2.61 1.04
CA GLY A 8 -2.91 -3.06 1.97
C GLY A 8 -3.23 -2.90 3.44
N ALA A 9 -4.31 -2.18 3.77
CA ALA A 9 -4.73 -2.06 5.17
C ALA A 9 -5.62 -3.23 5.61
N GLY A 10 -6.07 -4.07 4.69
CA GLY A 10 -6.83 -5.28 5.02
C GLY A 10 -5.90 -6.36 5.58
N PHE A 11 -6.50 -7.45 6.04
CA PHE A 11 -5.75 -8.53 6.70
C PHE A 11 -4.68 -9.14 5.79
N ILE A 12 -5.08 -9.57 4.60
CA ILE A 12 -4.15 -10.23 3.67
C ILE A 12 -3.13 -9.22 3.13
N GLY A 13 -3.60 -8.04 2.76
CA GLY A 13 -2.72 -7.02 2.20
C GLY A 13 -1.68 -6.54 3.19
N SER A 14 -2.03 -6.37 4.46
CA SER A 14 -1.07 -5.94 5.47
C SER A 14 0.00 -6.99 5.71
N ASN A 15 -0.38 -8.26 5.74
CA ASN A 15 0.61 -9.35 5.87
C ASN A 15 1.57 -9.38 4.69
N PHE A 16 1.07 -9.12 3.50
CA PHE A 16 1.93 -9.01 2.33
C PHE A 16 2.92 -7.85 2.47
N VAL A 17 2.44 -6.69 2.94
CA VAL A 17 3.30 -5.53 3.15
C VAL A 17 4.42 -5.86 4.16
N PHE A 18 4.05 -6.48 5.28
CA PHE A 18 5.04 -6.86 6.31
C PHE A 18 6.07 -7.81 5.75
N HIS A 19 5.62 -8.81 5.00
CA HIS A 19 6.51 -9.79 4.40
C HIS A 19 7.52 -9.13 3.45
N MET A 20 7.03 -8.24 2.58
CA MET A 20 7.88 -7.60 1.59
C MET A 20 8.90 -6.66 2.23
N LEU A 21 8.48 -5.88 3.22
CA LEU A 21 9.40 -4.97 3.90
C LEU A 21 10.47 -5.71 4.69
N ASN A 22 10.13 -6.86 5.24
CA ASN A 22 11.06 -7.68 6.00
C ASN A 22 12.04 -8.44 5.09
N LYS A 23 11.53 -9.03 4.02
CA LYS A 23 12.34 -9.87 3.14
C LYS A 23 13.18 -9.05 2.15
N TYR A 24 12.65 -7.92 1.72
CA TYR A 24 13.30 -7.08 0.71
C TYR A 24 13.46 -5.65 1.25
N PRO A 25 14.40 -5.43 2.16
CA PRO A 25 14.52 -4.11 2.83
C PRO A 25 14.86 -2.95 1.90
N ASP A 26 15.32 -3.26 0.69
CA ASP A 26 15.61 -2.23 -0.30
C ASP A 26 14.40 -1.84 -1.15
N TYR A 27 13.30 -2.57 -1.01
CA TYR A 27 12.09 -2.28 -1.77
C TYR A 27 11.30 -1.16 -1.11
N ARG A 28 10.72 -0.32 -1.96
CA ARG A 28 9.79 0.70 -1.48
C ARG A 28 8.38 0.19 -1.66
N ILE A 29 7.60 0.19 -0.60
CA ILE A 29 6.23 -0.32 -0.60
C ILE A 29 5.27 0.83 -0.31
N ILE A 30 4.34 1.08 -1.22
CA ILE A 30 3.31 2.10 -1.04
C ILE A 30 1.96 1.39 -0.90
N CYS A 31 1.28 1.62 0.21
CA CYS A 31 -0.05 1.06 0.45
C CYS A 31 -1.10 2.10 0.09
N LEU A 32 -1.96 1.77 -0.86
CA LEU A 32 -3.06 2.61 -1.28
C LEU A 32 -4.37 1.97 -0.81
N ASP A 33 -5.09 2.65 0.07
CA ASP A 33 -6.31 2.09 0.66
C ASP A 33 -7.27 3.21 1.05
N CYS A 34 -8.55 3.03 0.84
CA CYS A 34 -9.56 4.02 1.19
C CYS A 34 -10.06 3.90 2.63
N LEU A 35 -9.75 2.80 3.32
CA LEU A 35 -10.13 2.57 4.72
C LEU A 35 -11.63 2.64 4.99
N THR A 36 -12.45 2.21 4.04
CA THR A 36 -13.92 2.27 4.17
C THR A 36 -14.52 1.01 4.80
N TYR A 37 -13.70 0.03 5.12
CA TYR A 37 -14.15 -1.23 5.72
C TYR A 37 -13.40 -1.45 7.04
N ALA A 38 -13.41 -2.69 7.53
CA ALA A 38 -12.83 -3.01 8.84
C ALA A 38 -11.33 -2.73 8.95
N GLY A 39 -10.61 -2.58 7.84
CA GLY A 39 -9.21 -2.24 7.88
C GLY A 39 -8.98 -0.85 8.43
N ASN A 40 -7.91 -0.67 9.19
CA ASN A 40 -7.55 0.63 9.70
C ASN A 40 -6.02 0.74 9.83
N LEU A 41 -5.54 1.96 10.10
CA LEU A 41 -4.10 2.19 10.16
C LEU A 41 -3.40 1.45 11.29
N SER A 42 -4.12 1.04 12.32
CA SER A 42 -3.49 0.31 13.42
C SER A 42 -2.90 -1.02 12.95
N THR A 43 -3.48 -1.61 11.91
CA THR A 43 -2.94 -2.83 11.31
C THR A 43 -1.54 -2.61 10.74
N LEU A 44 -1.28 -1.42 10.23
CA LEU A 44 0.00 -1.07 9.62
C LEU A 44 0.94 -0.33 10.56
N ALA A 45 0.52 -0.13 11.82
CA ALA A 45 1.32 0.62 12.79
C ALA A 45 2.78 0.16 12.89
N PRO A 46 3.09 -1.16 12.85
CA PRO A 46 4.49 -1.59 12.95
C PRO A 46 5.40 -1.07 11.84
N VAL A 47 4.85 -0.70 10.69
CA VAL A 47 5.66 -0.28 9.55
C VAL A 47 5.50 1.20 9.20
N MET A 48 4.65 1.93 9.92
CA MET A 48 4.40 3.34 9.59
C MET A 48 5.66 4.20 9.71
N ASP A 49 6.61 3.80 10.53
CA ASP A 49 7.87 4.53 10.71
C ASP A 49 8.97 4.06 9.75
N ASN A 50 8.71 3.04 8.95
CA ASN A 50 9.71 2.52 8.03
C ASN A 50 9.90 3.51 6.87
N PRO A 51 11.14 3.98 6.61
CA PRO A 51 11.38 4.97 5.55
C PRO A 51 11.05 4.46 4.15
N ASN A 52 10.98 3.14 3.98
CA ASN A 52 10.63 2.54 2.69
C ASN A 52 9.14 2.22 2.57
N PHE A 53 8.34 2.62 3.55
CA PHE A 53 6.90 2.44 3.51
C PHE A 53 6.19 3.78 3.42
N ARG A 54 5.16 3.85 2.58
CA ARG A 54 4.30 5.03 2.46
C ARG A 54 2.86 4.58 2.44
N PHE A 55 2.02 5.21 3.26
CA PHE A 55 0.59 4.97 3.21
C PHE A 55 -0.10 6.14 2.51
N VAL A 56 -0.99 5.83 1.57
CA VAL A 56 -1.80 6.82 0.88
C VAL A 56 -3.27 6.43 1.06
N LYS A 57 -4.02 7.31 1.74
CA LYS A 57 -5.46 7.11 1.88
C LYS A 57 -6.16 7.70 0.68
N GLU A 58 -6.61 6.86 -0.23
CA GLU A 58 -7.27 7.32 -1.44
C GLU A 58 -8.15 6.20 -2.00
N ASP A 59 -9.21 6.58 -2.67
CA ASP A 59 -10.07 5.65 -3.36
C ASP A 59 -9.45 5.31 -4.71
N ILE A 60 -9.34 4.04 -5.02
CA ILE A 60 -8.73 3.58 -6.28
C ILE A 60 -9.53 4.07 -7.49
N THR A 61 -10.80 4.44 -7.31
CA THR A 61 -11.62 5.00 -8.39
C THR A 61 -11.31 6.46 -8.65
N ASN A 62 -10.58 7.12 -7.79
CA ASN A 62 -10.14 8.49 -8.02
C ASN A 62 -8.93 8.48 -8.95
N ARG A 63 -9.20 8.51 -10.26
CA ARG A 63 -8.17 8.36 -11.28
C ARG A 63 -7.08 9.41 -11.22
N GLU A 64 -7.45 10.66 -10.95
CA GLU A 64 -6.46 11.73 -10.90
C GLU A 64 -5.45 11.51 -9.79
N ALA A 65 -5.93 11.12 -8.60
CA ALA A 65 -5.06 10.86 -7.47
C ALA A 65 -4.16 9.65 -7.74
N VAL A 66 -4.71 8.60 -8.35
CA VAL A 66 -3.94 7.40 -8.69
C VAL A 66 -2.87 7.71 -9.72
N TYR A 67 -3.22 8.44 -10.77
CA TYR A 67 -2.25 8.82 -11.79
C TYR A 67 -1.12 9.67 -11.20
N LYS A 68 -1.48 10.61 -10.33
CA LYS A 68 -0.48 11.45 -9.69
C LYS A 68 0.47 10.62 -8.84
N LEU A 69 -0.06 9.64 -8.11
CA LEU A 69 0.77 8.75 -7.32
C LEU A 69 1.72 7.94 -8.22
N PHE A 70 1.23 7.44 -9.34
CA PHE A 70 2.04 6.69 -10.29
C PHE A 70 3.16 7.57 -10.87
N GLU A 71 2.86 8.83 -11.15
CA GLU A 71 3.88 9.76 -11.65
C GLU A 71 4.95 10.04 -10.59
N GLU A 72 4.53 10.18 -9.34
CA GLU A 72 5.46 10.45 -8.25
C GLU A 72 6.36 9.26 -7.93
N GLU A 73 5.77 8.08 -7.86
CA GLU A 73 6.48 6.89 -7.37
C GLU A 73 7.04 6.01 -8.47
N LYS A 74 6.46 6.06 -9.67
CA LYS A 74 6.89 5.25 -10.82
C LYS A 74 7.07 3.78 -10.43
N PRO A 75 5.97 3.13 -9.99
CA PRO A 75 6.09 1.76 -9.48
C PRO A 75 6.49 0.78 -10.56
N ASP A 76 7.25 -0.23 -10.14
CA ASP A 76 7.62 -1.34 -11.01
C ASP A 76 6.52 -2.40 -11.05
N MET A 77 5.70 -2.47 -10.00
CA MET A 77 4.68 -3.48 -9.86
C MET A 77 3.51 -2.94 -9.06
N VAL A 78 2.31 -3.42 -9.37
CA VAL A 78 1.11 -3.12 -8.59
C VAL A 78 0.47 -4.43 -8.18
N VAL A 79 0.20 -4.60 -6.89
CA VAL A 79 -0.47 -5.77 -6.35
C VAL A 79 -1.81 -5.31 -5.78
N ASN A 80 -2.89 -5.90 -6.27
CA ASN A 80 -4.23 -5.44 -5.95
C ASN A 80 -4.96 -6.40 -5.01
N PHE A 81 -5.17 -5.98 -3.77
CA PHE A 81 -6.01 -6.68 -2.80
C PHE A 81 -7.35 -5.97 -2.58
N ALA A 82 -7.56 -4.84 -3.24
CA ALA A 82 -8.76 -4.03 -3.00
C ALA A 82 -10.06 -4.69 -3.43
N ALA A 83 -9.99 -5.66 -4.33
CA ALA A 83 -11.18 -6.36 -4.81
C ALA A 83 -11.72 -7.38 -3.81
N GLU A 84 -10.98 -7.64 -2.76
CA GLU A 84 -11.41 -8.54 -1.70
C GLU A 84 -12.31 -7.79 -0.74
N SER A 85 -13.49 -8.17 -0.67
CA SER A 85 -14.44 -7.50 0.22
C SER A 85 -15.16 -8.51 1.11
#